data_82c2766c3ab34a9df5e3d498b20b6cb1
#
_entry.id   82c2766c3ab34a9df5e3d498b20b6cb1
#
_cell.length_a   1.000
_cell.length_b   1.000
_cell.length_c   1.000
_cell.angle_alpha   90.00
_cell.angle_beta   90.00
_cell.angle_gamma   90.00
#
_symmetry.space_group_name_H-M   'P 1'
#
loop_
_entity.id
_entity.type
_entity.pdbx_description
1 polymer ?
#
loop_
_entity_poly.entity_id
_entity_poly.type
_entity_poly.pdbx_seq_one_letter_code
_entity_poly.pdbx_strand_id
1 'polypeptide(L)'
;MRSVIKNINDMANLYPNREAYIGINEKVTYKELNEKISKMLIFLSKIENNIDQICTICQKESNAVAILLATSLLNIDNSIIPYDAHQYTKIEDVEFTNDVIVISEEDFDKNTTILTDVSNHFINSPIEKNNIKDIVEKESLKDIQLFFEKSCSPAKLILYTSGTTGKSKGVIVSYNQFNFINVPITEQNEGINIITKGSSVRPFLGTILSTLKEGKTILQIDVDNCFDMTNLCERADIESLTTNIYGIKKFISIAKKNKHLYNRIPLVTITGGVMHQFLREKSVEVFPNAKLLDLYGQTELGLISVIDSTEWCENEYCVGTPSFFVDVTIKDLHSHMELKEREIGHITVKSNHKFKGYSNHTAIALDEVYTGDLGYLKDSKLYLFGRISDCLKYGDSWLLKRDIECKLSEGFSEKFQVLVRDGRFYIILERHSSRIEKIIEDKFSSFKQLIQIKIVQEINETN
;
A
#
# COMPACT_ATOMS: atom_id res chain seq x y z
N MET A 1 8.88 15.57 -2.86
CA MET A 1 8.73 15.29 -4.30
C MET A 1 9.79 15.97 -5.17
N ARG A 2 10.11 17.24 -5.01
CA ARG A 2 11.15 17.93 -5.82
C ARG A 2 12.48 17.20 -5.88
N SER A 3 12.96 16.64 -4.76
CA SER A 3 14.21 15.87 -4.73
C SER A 3 14.14 14.56 -5.53
N VAL A 4 12.99 13.91 -5.57
CA VAL A 4 12.78 12.71 -6.41
C VAL A 4 12.88 13.06 -7.88
N ILE A 5 12.17 14.12 -8.31
CA ILE A 5 12.19 14.57 -9.72
C ILE A 5 13.59 15.03 -10.12
N LYS A 6 14.27 15.80 -9.25
CA LYS A 6 15.65 16.20 -9.50
C LYS A 6 16.56 14.99 -9.72
N ASN A 7 16.47 13.98 -8.87
CA ASN A 7 17.29 12.78 -9.00
C ASN A 7 16.94 11.97 -10.27
N ILE A 8 15.65 11.88 -10.63
CA ILE A 8 15.25 11.26 -11.91
C ILE A 8 15.89 12.00 -13.09
N ASN A 9 15.85 13.34 -13.08
CA ASN A 9 16.47 14.14 -14.14
C ASN A 9 18.01 13.97 -14.17
N ASP A 10 18.65 13.96 -13.01
CA ASP A 10 20.10 13.74 -12.91
C ASP A 10 20.47 12.33 -13.43
N MET A 11 19.70 11.30 -13.08
CA MET A 11 19.87 9.94 -13.59
C MET A 11 19.63 9.84 -15.10
N ALA A 12 18.62 10.54 -15.63
CA ALA A 12 18.32 10.58 -17.06
C ALA A 12 19.49 11.22 -17.85
N ASN A 13 20.21 12.15 -17.26
CA ASN A 13 21.36 12.79 -17.88
C ASN A 13 22.66 11.96 -17.76
N LEU A 14 22.91 11.38 -16.57
CA LEU A 14 24.15 10.66 -16.27
C LEU A 14 24.10 9.21 -16.77
N TYR A 15 22.95 8.55 -16.61
CA TYR A 15 22.74 7.13 -16.90
C TYR A 15 21.44 6.90 -17.66
N PRO A 16 21.27 7.47 -18.88
CA PRO A 16 19.99 7.52 -19.61
C PRO A 16 19.37 6.14 -19.87
N ASN A 17 20.20 5.12 -20.06
CA ASN A 17 19.75 3.76 -20.36
C ASN A 17 19.55 2.88 -19.13
N ARG A 18 19.81 3.39 -17.92
CA ARG A 18 19.53 2.65 -16.67
C ARG A 18 18.03 2.50 -16.52
N GLU A 19 17.60 1.30 -16.14
CA GLU A 19 16.21 0.99 -15.91
C GLU A 19 15.73 1.69 -14.62
N ALA A 20 14.69 2.49 -14.74
CA ALA A 20 14.00 3.10 -13.60
C ALA A 20 12.90 2.18 -13.08
N TYR A 21 12.19 1.51 -14.00
CA TYR A 21 11.05 0.69 -13.70
C TYR A 21 10.95 -0.52 -14.63
N ILE A 22 10.76 -1.70 -14.05
CA ILE A 22 10.45 -2.95 -14.73
C ILE A 22 9.13 -3.46 -14.13
N GLY A 23 8.07 -3.45 -14.91
CA GLY A 23 6.75 -3.95 -14.51
C GLY A 23 6.31 -5.16 -15.32
N ILE A 24 5.08 -5.60 -15.07
CA ILE A 24 4.50 -6.78 -15.71
C ILE A 24 4.47 -6.63 -17.23
N ASN A 25 4.14 -5.45 -17.75
CA ASN A 25 3.99 -5.14 -19.17
C ASN A 25 4.79 -3.92 -19.61
N GLU A 26 5.78 -3.52 -18.83
CA GLU A 26 6.58 -2.34 -19.15
C GLU A 26 8.03 -2.47 -18.67
N LYS A 27 8.90 -1.80 -19.41
CA LYS A 27 10.29 -1.60 -19.07
C LYS A 27 10.65 -0.17 -19.44
N VAL A 28 11.03 0.64 -18.47
CA VAL A 28 11.20 2.08 -18.64
C VAL A 28 12.54 2.51 -18.06
N THR A 29 13.34 3.18 -18.88
CA THR A 29 14.62 3.79 -18.45
C THR A 29 14.39 5.10 -17.72
N TYR A 30 15.43 5.60 -17.01
CA TYR A 30 15.37 6.92 -16.39
C TYR A 30 15.12 8.04 -17.41
N LYS A 31 15.70 7.93 -18.61
CA LYS A 31 15.45 8.88 -19.70
C LYS A 31 13.97 8.89 -20.10
N GLU A 32 13.39 7.73 -20.34
CA GLU A 32 11.97 7.60 -20.74
C GLU A 32 11.04 8.05 -19.60
N LEU A 33 11.34 7.74 -18.33
CA LEU A 33 10.56 8.22 -17.21
C LEU A 33 10.61 9.74 -17.08
N ASN A 34 11.78 10.36 -17.26
CA ASN A 34 11.94 11.80 -17.24
C ASN A 34 11.19 12.47 -18.41
N GLU A 35 11.18 11.86 -19.59
CA GLU A 35 10.38 12.32 -20.74
C GLU A 35 8.88 12.25 -20.47
N LYS A 36 8.40 11.17 -19.82
CA LYS A 36 6.99 11.03 -19.41
C LYS A 36 6.58 12.16 -18.43
N ILE A 37 7.41 12.40 -17.40
CA ILE A 37 7.18 13.48 -16.44
C ILE A 37 7.13 14.84 -17.15
N SER A 38 8.07 15.09 -18.05
CA SER A 38 8.17 16.34 -18.80
C SER A 38 6.94 16.59 -19.68
N LYS A 39 6.51 15.57 -20.41
CA LYS A 39 5.29 15.61 -21.23
C LYS A 39 4.06 15.94 -20.38
N MET A 40 3.95 15.28 -19.24
CA MET A 40 2.82 15.50 -18.33
C MET A 40 2.85 16.91 -17.71
N LEU A 41 4.03 17.42 -17.33
CA LEU A 41 4.18 18.80 -16.84
C LEU A 41 3.72 19.83 -17.88
N ILE A 42 4.16 19.69 -19.14
CA ILE A 42 3.79 20.58 -20.21
C ILE A 42 2.28 20.53 -20.48
N PHE A 43 1.69 19.34 -20.48
CA PHE A 43 0.25 19.17 -20.65
C PHE A 43 -0.53 19.84 -19.53
N LEU A 44 -0.21 19.51 -18.26
CA LEU A 44 -0.93 20.01 -17.10
C LEU A 44 -0.77 21.52 -16.91
N SER A 45 0.40 22.09 -17.22
CA SER A 45 0.64 23.53 -17.10
C SER A 45 -0.26 24.40 -18.01
N LYS A 46 -0.77 23.82 -19.10
CA LYS A 46 -1.68 24.51 -20.03
C LYS A 46 -3.14 24.49 -19.59
N ILE A 47 -3.48 23.55 -18.71
CA ILE A 47 -4.84 23.33 -18.24
C ILE A 47 -5.02 23.68 -16.76
N GLU A 48 -3.93 24.00 -16.02
CA GLU A 48 -3.96 24.16 -14.55
C GLU A 48 -4.96 25.21 -14.04
N ASN A 49 -5.27 26.26 -14.85
CA ASN A 49 -6.22 27.31 -14.45
C ASN A 49 -7.69 26.86 -14.42
N ASN A 50 -8.00 25.66 -14.91
CA ASN A 50 -9.36 25.14 -15.04
C ASN A 50 -9.56 23.81 -14.31
N ILE A 51 -8.58 23.36 -13.50
CA ILE A 51 -8.60 22.04 -12.91
C ILE A 51 -8.17 22.09 -11.46
N ASP A 52 -9.01 21.58 -10.60
CA ASP A 52 -8.71 21.44 -9.17
C ASP A 52 -8.05 20.10 -8.84
N GLN A 53 -8.37 19.05 -9.59
CA GLN A 53 -7.96 17.68 -9.28
C GLN A 53 -7.74 16.84 -10.53
N ILE A 54 -6.74 15.98 -10.49
CA ILE A 54 -6.50 14.89 -11.45
C ILE A 54 -6.91 13.57 -10.81
N CYS A 55 -7.54 12.70 -11.60
CA CYS A 55 -7.77 11.31 -11.26
C CYS A 55 -6.91 10.42 -12.14
N THR A 56 -5.99 9.68 -11.53
CA THR A 56 -5.04 8.81 -12.21
C THR A 56 -5.52 7.37 -12.18
N ILE A 57 -5.71 6.76 -13.35
CA ILE A 57 -6.08 5.34 -13.53
C ILE A 57 -5.19 4.76 -14.61
N CYS A 58 -4.03 4.24 -14.24
CA CYS A 58 -3.05 3.71 -15.19
C CYS A 58 -2.71 2.26 -14.86
N GLN A 59 -2.66 1.41 -15.90
CA GLN A 59 -2.17 0.03 -15.79
C GLN A 59 -0.64 0.02 -15.68
N LYS A 60 0.03 0.87 -16.47
CA LYS A 60 1.47 1.07 -16.39
C LYS A 60 1.81 1.98 -15.22
N GLU A 61 2.49 1.45 -14.23
CA GLU A 61 2.84 2.16 -13.02
C GLU A 61 3.72 3.37 -13.29
N SER A 62 4.62 3.30 -14.28
CA SER A 62 5.47 4.42 -14.68
C SER A 62 4.67 5.65 -15.14
N ASN A 63 3.49 5.45 -15.74
CA ASN A 63 2.59 6.53 -16.12
C ASN A 63 1.91 7.14 -14.89
N ALA A 64 1.43 6.30 -13.96
CA ALA A 64 0.87 6.76 -12.68
C ALA A 64 1.89 7.58 -11.88
N VAL A 65 3.14 7.12 -11.83
CA VAL A 65 4.25 7.83 -11.16
C VAL A 65 4.56 9.16 -11.87
N ALA A 66 4.56 9.19 -13.20
CA ALA A 66 4.81 10.43 -13.96
C ALA A 66 3.74 11.49 -13.70
N ILE A 67 2.46 11.09 -13.68
CA ILE A 67 1.34 11.98 -13.36
C ILE A 67 1.46 12.49 -11.91
N LEU A 68 1.70 11.60 -10.96
CA LEU A 68 1.86 11.94 -9.55
C LEU A 68 2.97 12.96 -9.33
N LEU A 69 4.11 12.77 -9.96
CA LEU A 69 5.24 13.69 -9.82
C LEU A 69 4.96 15.04 -10.48
N ALA A 70 4.33 15.05 -11.66
CA ALA A 70 3.96 16.27 -12.37
C ALA A 70 2.91 17.08 -11.59
N THR A 71 1.84 16.45 -11.11
CA THR A 71 0.80 17.12 -10.30
C THR A 71 1.36 17.67 -9.01
N SER A 72 2.33 16.96 -8.37
CA SER A 72 2.99 17.44 -7.17
C SER A 72 3.83 18.70 -7.37
N LEU A 73 4.41 18.92 -8.56
CA LEU A 73 5.14 20.14 -8.90
C LEU A 73 4.24 21.32 -9.21
N LEU A 74 3.12 21.05 -9.87
CA LEU A 74 2.15 22.09 -10.27
C LEU A 74 1.15 22.42 -9.16
N ASN A 75 1.17 21.68 -8.05
CA ASN A 75 0.19 21.77 -6.94
C ASN A 75 -1.25 21.47 -7.31
N ILE A 76 -1.42 20.54 -8.19
CA ILE A 76 -2.70 19.99 -8.54
C ILE A 76 -2.97 18.79 -7.62
N ASP A 77 -4.15 18.73 -7.02
CA ASP A 77 -4.56 17.58 -6.22
C ASP A 77 -4.64 16.33 -7.12
N ASN A 78 -4.20 15.18 -6.63
CA ASN A 78 -4.21 13.93 -7.40
C ASN A 78 -4.84 12.78 -6.63
N SER A 79 -5.78 12.10 -7.28
CA SER A 79 -6.38 10.84 -6.80
C SER A 79 -5.79 9.67 -7.57
N ILE A 80 -5.19 8.70 -6.88
CA ILE A 80 -4.71 7.47 -7.51
C ILE A 80 -5.70 6.35 -7.23
N ILE A 81 -6.31 5.84 -8.30
CA ILE A 81 -7.20 4.69 -8.25
C ILE A 81 -6.44 3.48 -8.81
N PRO A 82 -6.41 2.34 -8.09
CA PRO A 82 -5.74 1.14 -8.60
C PRO A 82 -6.39 0.69 -9.91
N TYR A 83 -5.55 0.38 -10.90
CA TYR A 83 -6.00 -0.28 -12.11
C TYR A 83 -6.20 -1.77 -11.82
N ASP A 84 -7.44 -2.18 -11.72
CA ASP A 84 -7.83 -3.59 -11.64
C ASP A 84 -9.07 -3.77 -12.53
N ALA A 85 -9.00 -4.71 -13.46
CA ALA A 85 -10.09 -4.96 -14.42
C ALA A 85 -11.44 -5.26 -13.77
N HIS A 86 -11.43 -5.75 -12.50
CA HIS A 86 -12.63 -5.99 -11.70
C HIS A 86 -13.07 -4.78 -10.86
N GLN A 87 -12.28 -3.70 -10.82
CA GLN A 87 -12.54 -2.52 -9.98
C GLN A 87 -13.11 -1.33 -10.77
N TYR A 88 -13.25 -1.42 -12.09
CA TYR A 88 -13.88 -0.36 -12.89
C TYR A 88 -15.29 0.01 -12.42
N THR A 89 -16.01 -0.95 -11.85
CA THR A 89 -17.33 -0.71 -11.22
C THR A 89 -17.26 0.13 -9.94
N LYS A 90 -16.07 0.31 -9.37
CA LYS A 90 -15.86 1.11 -8.14
C LYS A 90 -15.54 2.58 -8.41
N ILE A 91 -15.24 2.97 -9.65
CA ILE A 91 -15.08 4.39 -10.00
C ILE A 91 -16.42 5.13 -9.84
N GLU A 92 -17.53 4.45 -10.13
CA GLU A 92 -18.88 4.98 -9.93
C GLU A 92 -19.20 5.25 -8.44
N ASP A 93 -18.47 4.58 -7.52
CA ASP A 93 -18.60 4.80 -6.08
C ASP A 93 -17.68 5.91 -5.55
N VAL A 94 -16.83 6.50 -6.42
CA VAL A 94 -15.93 7.58 -6.06
C VAL A 94 -16.66 8.92 -6.22
N GLU A 95 -17.01 9.53 -5.10
CA GLU A 95 -17.57 10.88 -5.09
C GLU A 95 -16.44 11.90 -5.31
N PHE A 96 -16.44 12.55 -6.46
CA PHE A 96 -15.58 13.70 -6.75
C PHE A 96 -16.30 14.98 -6.33
N THR A 97 -15.63 15.84 -5.60
CA THR A 97 -16.21 17.09 -5.09
C THR A 97 -15.92 18.31 -5.96
N ASN A 98 -15.02 18.18 -6.95
CA ASN A 98 -14.49 19.27 -7.76
C ASN A 98 -14.42 18.88 -9.23
N ASP A 99 -14.07 19.84 -10.08
CA ASP A 99 -13.77 19.58 -11.48
C ASP A 99 -12.56 18.67 -11.63
N VAL A 100 -12.79 17.46 -12.14
CA VAL A 100 -11.80 16.39 -12.20
C VAL A 100 -11.49 15.98 -13.62
N ILE A 101 -10.21 15.91 -13.98
CA ILE A 101 -9.76 15.24 -15.21
C ILE A 101 -9.29 13.83 -14.86
N VAL A 102 -9.84 12.85 -15.59
CA VAL A 102 -9.39 11.46 -15.52
C VAL A 102 -8.33 11.23 -16.59
N ILE A 103 -7.15 10.77 -16.18
CA ILE A 103 -6.07 10.37 -17.07
C ILE A 103 -5.91 8.85 -17.00
N SER A 104 -6.10 8.20 -18.15
CA SER A 104 -6.00 6.74 -18.29
C SER A 104 -4.79 6.31 -19.12
N GLU A 105 -4.56 5.00 -19.22
CA GLU A 105 -3.48 4.44 -20.03
C GLU A 105 -3.56 4.82 -21.50
N GLU A 106 -4.77 4.89 -22.05
CA GLU A 106 -4.98 5.19 -23.47
C GLU A 106 -4.50 6.59 -23.83
N ASP A 107 -4.46 7.51 -22.87
CA ASP A 107 -4.02 8.89 -23.07
C ASP A 107 -2.52 9.00 -23.36
N PHE A 108 -1.72 8.08 -22.80
CA PHE A 108 -0.27 8.03 -23.05
C PHE A 108 0.09 7.38 -24.39
N ASP A 109 -0.58 6.28 -24.74
CA ASP A 109 -0.19 5.45 -25.88
C ASP A 109 -0.68 5.99 -27.23
N LYS A 110 -1.84 6.66 -27.27
CA LYS A 110 -2.45 7.15 -28.51
C LYS A 110 -2.20 8.64 -28.81
N ASN A 111 -1.44 9.34 -27.97
CA ASN A 111 -1.28 10.81 -28.07
C ASN A 111 -2.63 11.56 -28.16
N THR A 112 -3.68 11.01 -27.60
CA THR A 112 -5.01 11.59 -27.58
C THR A 112 -5.37 12.03 -26.19
N THR A 113 -5.82 13.25 -26.03
CA THR A 113 -6.40 13.74 -24.80
C THR A 113 -7.75 13.10 -24.63
N ILE A 114 -7.99 12.41 -23.53
CA ILE A 114 -9.29 11.83 -23.25
C ILE A 114 -9.84 12.47 -21.99
N LEU A 115 -10.90 13.19 -22.17
CA LEU A 115 -11.91 13.43 -21.17
C LEU A 115 -12.91 12.29 -21.32
N THR A 116 -12.77 11.23 -20.58
CA THR A 116 -13.81 10.20 -20.53
C THR A 116 -14.92 10.69 -19.61
N ASP A 117 -16.09 10.82 -20.19
CA ASP A 117 -17.34 11.09 -19.51
C ASP A 117 -17.70 9.88 -18.64
N VAL A 118 -17.26 9.88 -17.39
CA VAL A 118 -17.58 8.83 -16.41
C VAL A 118 -18.67 9.37 -15.49
N SER A 119 -19.88 9.53 -16.01
CA SER A 119 -21.08 10.03 -15.37
C SER A 119 -21.36 11.54 -15.53
N ASN A 120 -22.64 11.90 -15.54
CA ASN A 120 -23.25 13.21 -15.79
C ASN A 120 -22.82 14.38 -14.86
N HIS A 121 -21.67 14.30 -14.21
CA HIS A 121 -21.12 15.33 -13.33
C HIS A 121 -19.73 15.84 -13.78
N PHE A 122 -19.23 15.36 -14.92
CA PHE A 122 -17.95 15.80 -15.48
C PHE A 122 -18.14 17.01 -16.38
N ILE A 123 -17.18 17.91 -16.28
CA ILE A 123 -17.11 19.23 -16.88
C ILE A 123 -17.69 19.28 -18.30
N ASN A 124 -18.78 20.04 -18.47
CA ASN A 124 -19.16 20.65 -19.74
C ASN A 124 -18.23 21.85 -20.06
N SER A 125 -16.92 21.68 -19.94
CA SER A 125 -15.97 22.66 -20.45
C SER A 125 -15.50 22.22 -21.83
N PRO A 126 -15.59 23.07 -22.87
CA PRO A 126 -15.02 22.74 -24.16
C PRO A 126 -13.49 22.91 -24.10
N ILE A 127 -12.81 21.99 -23.43
CA ILE A 127 -11.39 21.78 -23.70
C ILE A 127 -11.39 21.11 -25.08
N GLU A 128 -11.11 21.91 -26.12
CA GLU A 128 -10.88 21.37 -27.46
C GLU A 128 -9.90 20.21 -27.33
N LYS A 129 -10.15 19.12 -28.05
CA LYS A 129 -9.30 17.91 -28.12
C LYS A 129 -7.91 18.31 -28.63
N ASN A 130 -7.11 18.94 -27.80
CA ASN A 130 -5.75 19.28 -28.11
C ASN A 130 -4.89 18.04 -27.88
N ASN A 131 -4.27 17.57 -28.94
CA ASN A 131 -3.40 16.41 -28.93
C ASN A 131 -2.19 16.72 -28.04
N ILE A 132 -1.89 15.91 -27.02
CA ILE A 132 -0.70 16.04 -26.15
C ILE A 132 0.56 16.22 -26.99
N LYS A 133 0.64 15.54 -28.15
CA LYS A 133 1.74 15.62 -29.09
C LYS A 133 1.93 17.04 -29.64
N ASP A 134 0.85 17.73 -30.03
CA ASP A 134 0.92 19.07 -30.60
C ASP A 134 1.33 20.12 -29.55
N ILE A 135 1.05 19.84 -28.30
CA ILE A 135 1.41 20.69 -27.15
C ILE A 135 2.91 20.51 -26.83
N VAL A 136 3.40 19.27 -26.84
CA VAL A 136 4.78 18.91 -26.47
C VAL A 136 5.79 19.29 -27.55
N GLU A 137 5.43 19.20 -28.84
CA GLU A 137 6.34 19.53 -29.94
C GLU A 137 6.70 21.02 -30.03
N LYS A 138 5.93 21.90 -29.39
CA LYS A 138 6.12 23.38 -29.46
C LYS A 138 6.97 23.96 -28.33
N GLU A 139 7.25 23.21 -27.25
CA GLU A 139 7.98 23.73 -26.10
C GLU A 139 9.20 22.89 -25.76
N SER A 140 10.31 23.53 -25.44
CA SER A 140 11.57 22.86 -25.13
C SER A 140 11.64 22.44 -23.67
N LEU A 141 12.29 21.30 -23.39
CA LEU A 141 12.57 20.73 -22.06
C LEU A 141 13.30 21.70 -21.08
N LYS A 142 13.79 22.85 -21.58
CA LYS A 142 14.46 23.87 -20.74
C LYS A 142 13.51 24.55 -19.75
N ASP A 143 12.22 24.51 -19.98
CA ASP A 143 11.23 25.20 -19.16
C ASP A 143 10.92 24.47 -17.83
N ILE A 144 11.34 23.19 -17.71
CA ILE A 144 11.14 22.42 -16.48
C ILE A 144 11.88 23.03 -15.28
N GLN A 145 13.06 23.65 -15.48
CA GLN A 145 13.78 24.34 -14.43
C GLN A 145 12.98 25.48 -13.78
N LEU A 146 12.13 26.17 -14.55
CA LEU A 146 11.26 27.23 -14.05
C LEU A 146 10.19 26.74 -13.06
N PHE A 147 9.75 25.48 -13.17
CA PHE A 147 8.79 24.93 -12.22
C PHE A 147 9.41 24.62 -10.84
N PHE A 148 10.73 24.44 -10.76
CA PHE A 148 11.41 24.22 -9.48
C PHE A 148 11.45 25.45 -8.57
N GLU A 149 11.26 26.66 -9.11
CA GLU A 149 11.40 27.93 -8.37
C GLU A 149 10.07 28.44 -7.78
N LYS A 150 8.91 27.95 -8.25
CA LYS A 150 7.61 28.34 -7.71
C LYS A 150 7.40 27.78 -6.29
N SER A 151 7.20 28.67 -5.34
CA SER A 151 6.79 28.37 -3.96
C SER A 151 5.30 28.04 -3.94
N CYS A 152 4.92 26.90 -3.39
CA CYS A 152 3.56 26.44 -3.59
C CYS A 152 2.93 25.87 -2.33
N SER A 153 1.62 26.05 -2.19
CA SER A 153 0.74 25.33 -1.27
C SER A 153 0.83 23.82 -1.52
N PRO A 154 0.87 22.98 -0.51
CA PRO A 154 1.06 21.54 -0.74
C PRO A 154 -0.20 20.94 -1.35
N ALA A 155 -0.09 20.47 -2.61
CA ALA A 155 -1.12 19.63 -3.23
C ALA A 155 -1.45 18.41 -2.36
N LYS A 156 -2.66 17.93 -2.49
CA LYS A 156 -3.14 16.73 -1.79
C LYS A 156 -3.00 15.52 -2.69
N LEU A 157 -2.63 14.41 -2.08
CA LEU A 157 -2.70 13.09 -2.71
C LEU A 157 -3.86 12.33 -2.08
N ILE A 158 -4.77 11.80 -2.89
CA ILE A 158 -5.91 11.04 -2.42
C ILE A 158 -5.67 9.58 -2.78
N LEU A 159 -5.56 8.74 -1.74
CA LEU A 159 -5.39 7.29 -1.87
C LEU A 159 -6.68 6.58 -1.44
N TYR A 160 -7.21 5.71 -2.29
CA TYR A 160 -8.43 5.00 -1.99
C TYR A 160 -8.14 3.70 -1.26
N THR A 161 -8.86 3.47 -0.16
CA THR A 161 -8.78 2.24 0.64
C THR A 161 -10.11 1.48 0.56
N SER A 162 -10.05 0.15 0.61
CA SER A 162 -11.24 -0.68 0.77
C SER A 162 -11.87 -0.39 2.14
N GLY A 163 -12.93 0.41 2.16
CA GLY A 163 -13.64 0.72 3.40
C GLY A 163 -14.29 -0.52 4.01
N THR A 164 -14.30 -0.62 5.35
CA THR A 164 -15.02 -1.68 6.10
C THR A 164 -16.53 -1.72 5.80
N THR A 165 -17.08 -0.67 5.22
CA THR A 165 -18.48 -0.53 4.82
C THR A 165 -18.74 -0.93 3.36
N GLY A 166 -17.75 -1.47 2.65
CA GLY A 166 -17.86 -1.86 1.24
C GLY A 166 -17.67 -0.73 0.23
N LYS A 167 -17.76 0.54 0.65
CA LYS A 167 -17.43 1.69 -0.21
C LYS A 167 -15.99 2.13 0.00
N SER A 168 -15.27 2.40 -1.09
CA SER A 168 -13.90 2.93 -1.04
C SER A 168 -13.89 4.32 -0.42
N LYS A 169 -12.92 4.58 0.48
CA LYS A 169 -12.74 5.89 1.13
C LYS A 169 -11.48 6.54 0.58
N GLY A 170 -11.60 7.76 0.07
CA GLY A 170 -10.46 8.56 -0.36
C GLY A 170 -9.77 9.21 0.85
N VAL A 171 -8.57 8.77 1.16
CA VAL A 171 -7.73 9.28 2.26
C VAL A 171 -6.83 10.39 1.73
N ILE A 172 -7.00 11.61 2.23
CA ILE A 172 -6.20 12.78 1.81
C ILE A 172 -4.88 12.78 2.57
N VAL A 173 -3.78 12.56 1.87
CA VAL A 173 -2.42 12.64 2.41
C VAL A 173 -1.64 13.80 1.80
N SER A 174 -0.62 14.28 2.50
CA SER A 174 0.27 15.32 1.98
C SER A 174 1.49 14.68 1.30
N TYR A 175 1.91 15.24 0.19
CA TYR A 175 3.19 14.84 -0.45
C TYR A 175 4.40 14.99 0.46
N ASN A 176 4.36 15.89 1.46
CA ASN A 176 5.44 16.07 2.42
C ASN A 176 5.64 14.85 3.34
N GLN A 177 4.63 13.97 3.44
CA GLN A 177 4.73 12.73 4.23
C GLN A 177 5.63 11.68 3.55
N PHE A 178 6.04 11.91 2.30
CA PHE A 178 7.01 11.11 1.54
C PHE A 178 8.38 11.81 1.43
N ASN A 179 8.74 12.66 2.40
CA ASN A 179 10.06 13.26 2.44
C ASN A 179 11.09 12.22 2.92
N PHE A 180 12.01 11.90 2.03
CA PHE A 180 13.09 10.95 2.29
C PHE A 180 14.42 11.70 2.50
N ILE A 181 15.36 11.04 3.19
CA ILE A 181 16.73 11.53 3.35
C ILE A 181 17.37 11.66 1.95
N ASN A 182 18.13 12.73 1.73
CA ASN A 182 18.88 12.89 0.48
C ASN A 182 20.06 11.94 0.44
N VAL A 183 20.07 11.04 -0.53
CA VAL A 183 21.18 10.14 -0.82
C VAL A 183 21.88 10.65 -2.08
N PRO A 184 23.23 10.85 -2.06
CA PRO A 184 23.94 11.22 -3.28
C PRO A 184 23.86 10.12 -4.32
N ILE A 185 23.66 10.50 -5.58
CA ILE A 185 23.70 9.56 -6.70
C ILE A 185 25.16 9.22 -6.96
N THR A 186 25.49 7.93 -6.93
CA THR A 186 26.81 7.40 -7.26
C THR A 186 26.67 6.26 -8.29
N GLU A 187 27.77 5.90 -8.96
CA GLU A 187 27.77 4.74 -9.86
C GLU A 187 27.41 3.43 -9.15
N GLN A 188 27.66 3.35 -7.84
CA GLN A 188 27.40 2.16 -7.01
C GLN A 188 25.94 2.02 -6.58
N ASN A 189 25.06 2.97 -6.93
CA ASN A 189 23.61 2.88 -6.63
C ASN A 189 22.87 1.92 -7.60
N GLU A 190 23.53 0.83 -8.00
CA GLU A 190 22.95 -0.22 -8.81
C GLU A 190 22.27 -1.26 -7.91
N GLY A 191 21.00 -1.10 -7.66
CA GLY A 191 20.23 -2.06 -6.86
C GLY A 191 18.80 -2.14 -7.35
N ILE A 192 18.18 -3.28 -7.07
CA ILE A 192 16.78 -3.53 -7.42
C ILE A 192 15.95 -3.64 -6.15
N ASN A 193 14.93 -2.80 -6.07
CA ASN A 193 13.88 -2.91 -5.06
C ASN A 193 12.62 -3.52 -5.67
N ILE A 194 12.23 -4.67 -5.14
CA ILE A 194 11.06 -5.41 -5.61
C ILE A 194 9.82 -4.93 -4.89
N ILE A 195 8.72 -4.77 -5.62
CA ILE A 195 7.39 -4.48 -5.08
C ILE A 195 6.36 -5.44 -5.63
N THR A 196 5.33 -5.74 -4.84
CA THR A 196 4.22 -6.62 -5.24
C THR A 196 2.89 -5.88 -5.43
N LYS A 197 2.88 -4.56 -5.25
CA LYS A 197 1.73 -3.66 -5.48
C LYS A 197 2.25 -2.30 -5.96
N GLY A 198 1.37 -1.51 -6.58
CA GLY A 198 1.71 -0.22 -7.16
C GLY A 198 1.51 0.99 -6.23
N SER A 199 1.62 2.18 -6.82
CA SER A 199 1.58 3.49 -6.16
C SER A 199 0.25 3.84 -5.49
N SER A 200 -0.83 3.16 -5.84
CA SER A 200 -2.14 3.31 -5.21
C SER A 200 -2.16 2.87 -3.73
N VAL A 201 -1.15 2.11 -3.30
CA VAL A 201 -1.02 1.62 -1.92
C VAL A 201 0.13 2.34 -1.23
N ARG A 202 -0.15 3.08 -0.17
CA ARG A 202 0.76 4.01 0.49
C ARG A 202 2.17 3.47 0.80
N PRO A 203 2.37 2.27 1.41
CA PRO A 203 3.70 1.74 1.66
C PRO A 203 4.51 1.49 0.37
N PHE A 204 3.86 0.96 -0.66
CA PHE A 204 4.52 0.68 -1.94
C PHE A 204 4.87 1.98 -2.68
N LEU A 205 3.99 2.98 -2.64
CA LEU A 205 4.32 4.32 -3.13
C LEU A 205 5.57 4.88 -2.44
N GLY A 206 5.68 4.70 -1.12
CA GLY A 206 6.88 5.07 -0.37
C GLY A 206 8.13 4.39 -0.91
N THR A 207 8.08 3.07 -1.15
CA THR A 207 9.19 2.30 -1.74
C THR A 207 9.53 2.78 -3.16
N ILE A 208 8.52 3.01 -4.01
CA ILE A 208 8.73 3.54 -5.38
C ILE A 208 9.48 4.86 -5.35
N LEU A 209 8.99 5.82 -4.56
CA LEU A 209 9.58 7.16 -4.49
C LEU A 209 10.99 7.16 -3.88
N SER A 210 11.25 6.34 -2.86
CA SER A 210 12.60 6.22 -2.29
C SER A 210 13.58 5.58 -3.28
N THR A 211 13.17 4.53 -3.96
CA THR A 211 13.97 3.83 -4.98
C THR A 211 14.38 4.78 -6.10
N LEU A 212 13.42 5.51 -6.67
CA LEU A 212 13.70 6.49 -7.74
C LEU A 212 14.59 7.64 -7.26
N LYS A 213 14.42 8.07 -6.00
CA LYS A 213 15.28 9.08 -5.40
C LYS A 213 16.70 8.60 -5.21
N GLU A 214 16.92 7.31 -4.97
CA GLU A 214 18.25 6.70 -4.83
C GLU A 214 18.89 6.36 -6.19
N GLY A 215 18.20 6.53 -7.31
CA GLY A 215 18.69 6.18 -8.63
C GLY A 215 18.73 4.68 -8.93
N LYS A 216 17.95 3.89 -8.16
CA LYS A 216 17.85 2.43 -8.27
C LYS A 216 16.70 2.00 -9.15
N THR A 217 16.62 0.70 -9.45
CA THR A 217 15.57 0.11 -10.28
C THR A 217 14.41 -0.43 -9.42
N ILE A 218 13.19 -0.13 -9.81
CA ILE A 218 11.99 -0.77 -9.28
C ILE A 218 11.68 -1.99 -10.15
N LEU A 219 11.47 -3.13 -9.51
CA LEU A 219 10.93 -4.32 -10.14
C LEU A 219 9.56 -4.66 -9.54
N GLN A 220 8.50 -4.44 -10.29
CA GLN A 220 7.16 -4.87 -9.89
C GLN A 220 6.89 -6.27 -10.40
N ILE A 221 6.48 -7.16 -9.49
CA ILE A 221 6.14 -8.54 -9.80
C ILE A 221 4.67 -8.82 -9.51
N ASP A 222 4.10 -9.72 -10.31
CA ASP A 222 2.81 -10.33 -10.01
C ASP A 222 3.01 -11.58 -9.15
N VAL A 223 2.51 -11.55 -7.92
CA VAL A 223 2.62 -12.68 -6.99
C VAL A 223 1.76 -13.89 -7.39
N ASP A 224 0.84 -13.72 -8.32
CA ASP A 224 0.04 -14.81 -8.88
C ASP A 224 0.73 -15.46 -10.09
N ASN A 225 1.76 -14.81 -10.65
CA ASN A 225 2.60 -15.37 -11.70
C ASN A 225 3.80 -16.13 -11.11
N CYS A 226 3.70 -17.46 -11.04
CA CYS A 226 4.78 -18.30 -10.51
C CYS A 226 6.11 -18.16 -11.29
N PHE A 227 6.07 -17.86 -12.58
CA PHE A 227 7.28 -17.70 -13.41
C PHE A 227 8.07 -16.46 -12.98
N ASP A 228 7.40 -15.33 -12.77
CA ASP A 228 8.04 -14.11 -12.31
C ASP A 228 8.70 -14.31 -10.95
N MET A 229 8.00 -14.99 -10.05
CA MET A 229 8.50 -15.24 -8.70
C MET A 229 9.71 -16.20 -8.66
N THR A 230 9.80 -17.15 -9.61
CA THR A 230 10.94 -18.07 -9.68
C THR A 230 12.18 -17.42 -10.29
N ASN A 231 12.00 -16.55 -11.28
CA ASN A 231 13.12 -15.84 -11.95
C ASN A 231 13.83 -14.82 -11.06
N LEU A 232 13.20 -14.37 -9.96
CA LEU A 232 13.85 -13.50 -8.97
C LEU A 232 15.16 -14.06 -8.43
N CYS A 233 15.27 -15.39 -8.38
CA CYS A 233 16.40 -16.07 -7.75
C CYS A 233 17.68 -16.01 -8.57
N GLU A 234 17.57 -15.73 -9.86
CA GLU A 234 18.72 -15.62 -10.74
C GLU A 234 19.40 -14.24 -10.68
N ARG A 235 18.72 -13.24 -10.10
CA ARG A 235 19.26 -11.87 -9.99
C ARG A 235 20.14 -11.72 -8.74
N ALA A 236 21.33 -11.19 -8.94
CA ALA A 236 22.30 -10.95 -7.88
C ALA A 236 22.23 -9.55 -7.27
N ASP A 237 21.50 -8.64 -7.89
CA ASP A 237 21.42 -7.20 -7.62
C ASP A 237 20.20 -6.77 -6.81
N ILE A 238 19.47 -7.73 -6.21
CA ILE A 238 18.29 -7.45 -5.37
C ILE A 238 18.74 -6.90 -4.02
N GLU A 239 18.20 -5.72 -3.65
CA GLU A 239 18.43 -5.11 -2.34
C GLU A 239 17.26 -5.30 -1.38
N SER A 240 16.04 -5.24 -1.88
CA SER A 240 14.88 -5.41 -1.02
C SER A 240 13.66 -5.97 -1.76
N LEU A 241 12.75 -6.54 -0.97
CA LEU A 241 11.40 -6.90 -1.36
C LEU A 241 10.40 -6.22 -0.43
N THR A 242 9.49 -5.43 -0.97
CA THR A 242 8.31 -4.92 -0.25
C THR A 242 7.08 -5.68 -0.70
N THR A 243 6.38 -6.32 0.24
CA THR A 243 5.23 -7.17 -0.04
C THR A 243 4.15 -7.03 1.04
N ASN A 244 2.97 -7.56 0.75
CA ASN A 244 1.89 -7.65 1.73
C ASN A 244 1.69 -9.10 2.22
N ILE A 245 0.75 -9.29 3.16
CA ILE A 245 0.44 -10.63 3.71
C ILE A 245 0.04 -11.64 2.63
N TYR A 246 -0.71 -11.19 1.61
CA TYR A 246 -1.07 -12.05 0.49
C TYR A 246 0.17 -12.53 -0.28
N GLY A 247 1.07 -11.61 -0.61
CA GLY A 247 2.33 -11.94 -1.27
C GLY A 247 3.19 -12.91 -0.44
N ILE A 248 3.32 -12.70 0.88
CA ILE A 248 4.03 -13.62 1.77
C ILE A 248 3.44 -15.04 1.71
N LYS A 249 2.12 -15.18 1.74
CA LYS A 249 1.47 -16.50 1.60
C LYS A 249 1.82 -17.15 0.27
N LYS A 250 1.89 -16.39 -0.82
CA LYS A 250 2.30 -16.90 -2.15
C LYS A 250 3.78 -17.33 -2.15
N PHE A 251 4.70 -16.50 -1.61
CA PHE A 251 6.11 -16.85 -1.47
C PHE A 251 6.30 -18.15 -0.68
N ILE A 252 5.61 -18.30 0.45
CA ILE A 252 5.63 -19.56 1.25
C ILE A 252 5.12 -20.74 0.43
N SER A 253 4.03 -20.57 -0.33
CA SER A 253 3.46 -21.67 -1.15
C SER A 253 4.42 -22.15 -2.23
N ILE A 254 5.12 -21.22 -2.91
CA ILE A 254 6.07 -21.54 -3.98
C ILE A 254 7.36 -22.14 -3.43
N ALA A 255 7.88 -21.61 -2.32
CA ALA A 255 9.09 -22.10 -1.67
C ALA A 255 8.97 -23.54 -1.14
N LYS A 256 7.75 -24.04 -0.89
CA LYS A 256 7.54 -25.47 -0.57
C LYS A 256 8.11 -26.42 -1.63
N LYS A 257 8.18 -25.96 -2.88
CA LYS A 257 8.71 -26.74 -4.02
C LYS A 257 10.22 -26.54 -4.22
N ASN A 258 10.77 -25.42 -3.75
CA ASN A 258 12.19 -25.09 -3.86
C ASN A 258 12.64 -24.24 -2.67
N LYS A 259 13.21 -24.87 -1.65
CA LYS A 259 13.56 -24.24 -0.36
C LYS A 259 14.64 -23.15 -0.42
N HIS A 260 15.41 -23.05 -1.51
CA HIS A 260 16.53 -22.09 -1.63
C HIS A 260 16.20 -20.93 -2.53
N LEU A 261 14.98 -20.82 -2.98
CA LEU A 261 14.56 -19.91 -4.01
C LEU A 261 14.85 -18.42 -3.67
N TYR A 262 14.68 -18.03 -2.41
CA TYR A 262 14.77 -16.61 -2.01
C TYR A 262 15.96 -16.30 -1.08
N ASN A 263 17.01 -17.12 -1.10
CA ASN A 263 18.18 -16.94 -0.23
C ASN A 263 18.99 -15.68 -0.50
N ARG A 264 18.81 -15.05 -1.66
CA ARG A 264 19.58 -13.87 -2.08
C ARG A 264 18.91 -12.54 -1.73
N ILE A 265 17.68 -12.53 -1.24
CA ILE A 265 16.99 -11.31 -0.87
C ILE A 265 17.46 -10.89 0.53
N PRO A 266 18.15 -9.76 0.70
CA PRO A 266 18.74 -9.38 1.99
C PRO A 266 17.75 -8.69 2.93
N LEU A 267 16.70 -8.05 2.39
CA LEU A 267 15.70 -7.31 3.16
C LEU A 267 14.30 -7.60 2.63
N VAL A 268 13.40 -7.99 3.51
CA VAL A 268 11.97 -8.14 3.18
C VAL A 268 11.14 -7.28 4.12
N THR A 269 10.38 -6.39 3.53
CA THR A 269 9.43 -5.51 4.24
C THR A 269 8.01 -6.01 4.00
N ILE A 270 7.28 -6.31 5.08
CA ILE A 270 5.95 -6.88 5.05
C ILE A 270 4.96 -5.86 5.61
N THR A 271 3.81 -5.69 4.96
CA THR A 271 2.81 -4.69 5.36
C THR A 271 1.39 -5.14 5.00
N GLY A 272 0.38 -4.34 5.37
CA GLY A 272 -0.99 -4.50 4.90
C GLY A 272 -1.74 -5.67 5.51
N GLY A 273 -1.51 -5.97 6.79
CA GLY A 273 -2.24 -6.99 7.54
C GLY A 273 -1.53 -7.40 8.81
N VAL A 274 -2.07 -8.41 9.49
CA VAL A 274 -1.49 -8.93 10.73
C VAL A 274 -0.70 -10.20 10.43
N MET A 275 0.59 -10.19 10.77
CA MET A 275 1.46 -11.37 10.73
C MET A 275 1.23 -12.22 11.99
N HIS A 276 0.44 -13.28 11.89
CA HIS A 276 0.35 -14.25 12.98
C HIS A 276 1.60 -15.15 13.06
N GLN A 277 1.83 -15.79 14.21
CA GLN A 277 3.07 -16.49 14.52
C GLN A 277 3.49 -17.51 13.46
N PHE A 278 2.56 -18.34 12.99
CA PHE A 278 2.84 -19.33 11.94
C PHE A 278 3.39 -18.69 10.64
N LEU A 279 2.83 -17.54 10.21
CA LEU A 279 3.34 -16.85 9.01
C LEU A 279 4.74 -16.28 9.26
N ARG A 280 5.00 -15.76 10.47
CA ARG A 280 6.33 -15.25 10.84
C ARG A 280 7.38 -16.37 10.75
N GLU A 281 7.13 -17.53 11.37
CA GLU A 281 8.01 -18.70 11.32
C GLU A 281 8.26 -19.17 9.89
N LYS A 282 7.21 -19.30 9.09
CA LYS A 282 7.34 -19.70 7.69
C LYS A 282 8.06 -18.66 6.82
N SER A 283 7.92 -17.38 7.12
CA SER A 283 8.68 -16.34 6.42
C SER A 283 10.18 -16.43 6.68
N VAL A 284 10.59 -16.72 7.91
CA VAL A 284 12.02 -16.94 8.25
C VAL A 284 12.57 -18.16 7.50
N GLU A 285 11.78 -19.25 7.40
CA GLU A 285 12.19 -20.43 6.63
C GLU A 285 12.37 -20.13 5.13
N VAL A 286 11.53 -19.26 4.58
CA VAL A 286 11.52 -18.91 3.14
C VAL A 286 12.60 -17.90 2.78
N PHE A 287 12.91 -16.97 3.68
CA PHE A 287 13.91 -15.92 3.51
C PHE A 287 15.02 -16.01 4.58
N PRO A 288 15.81 -17.11 4.61
CA PRO A 288 16.69 -17.41 5.72
C PRO A 288 17.84 -16.41 5.93
N ASN A 289 18.21 -15.67 4.88
CA ASN A 289 19.28 -14.68 4.91
C ASN A 289 18.77 -13.25 4.95
N ALA A 290 17.46 -13.05 4.94
CA ALA A 290 16.87 -11.72 4.92
C ALA A 290 16.66 -11.19 6.34
N LYS A 291 16.86 -9.88 6.50
CA LYS A 291 16.24 -9.14 7.57
C LYS A 291 14.75 -8.96 7.23
N LEU A 292 13.86 -9.49 8.06
CA LEU A 292 12.41 -9.37 7.86
C LEU A 292 11.89 -8.26 8.76
N LEU A 293 11.18 -7.28 8.17
CA LEU A 293 10.53 -6.18 8.88
C LEU A 293 9.02 -6.27 8.68
N ASP A 294 8.28 -6.40 9.78
CA ASP A 294 6.82 -6.33 9.77
C ASP A 294 6.39 -4.91 10.16
N LEU A 295 5.68 -4.22 9.24
CA LEU A 295 5.28 -2.84 9.39
C LEU A 295 3.80 -2.76 9.76
N TYR A 296 3.51 -2.21 10.92
CA TYR A 296 2.17 -1.83 11.29
C TYR A 296 1.93 -0.36 10.94
N GLY A 297 0.89 -0.10 10.19
CA GLY A 297 0.50 1.23 9.76
C GLY A 297 -0.84 1.25 9.04
N GLN A 298 -1.31 2.46 8.76
CA GLN A 298 -2.57 2.70 8.05
C GLN A 298 -2.38 3.80 7.01
N THR A 299 -3.22 3.82 5.97
CA THR A 299 -3.16 4.89 4.96
C THR A 299 -3.34 6.26 5.60
N GLU A 300 -4.17 6.36 6.62
CA GLU A 300 -4.47 7.58 7.37
C GLU A 300 -3.29 8.09 8.21
N LEU A 301 -2.43 7.19 8.70
CA LEU A 301 -1.39 7.52 9.69
C LEU A 301 0.05 7.33 9.16
N GLY A 302 0.21 6.53 8.10
CA GLY A 302 1.50 6.03 7.66
C GLY A 302 2.01 4.93 8.57
N LEU A 303 3.33 4.88 8.78
CA LEU A 303 3.99 3.92 9.62
C LEU A 303 3.75 4.25 11.10
N ILE A 304 3.19 3.30 11.84
CA ILE A 304 2.95 3.41 13.29
C ILE A 304 4.07 2.71 14.05
N SER A 305 4.37 1.45 13.73
CA SER A 305 5.45 0.71 14.38
C SER A 305 6.11 -0.30 13.43
N VAL A 306 7.28 -0.78 13.83
CA VAL A 306 8.06 -1.78 13.10
C VAL A 306 8.58 -2.82 14.09
N ILE A 307 8.51 -4.09 13.69
CA ILE A 307 9.18 -5.18 14.40
C ILE A 307 10.12 -5.92 13.44
N ASP A 308 11.30 -6.28 13.96
CA ASP A 308 12.30 -7.09 13.29
C ASP A 308 12.07 -8.59 13.56
N SER A 309 12.43 -9.45 12.61
CA SER A 309 12.28 -10.90 12.75
C SER A 309 13.05 -11.51 13.92
N THR A 310 14.10 -10.88 14.39
CA THR A 310 14.84 -11.30 15.58
C THR A 310 14.00 -11.22 16.86
N GLU A 311 12.94 -10.38 16.85
CA GLU A 311 12.05 -10.19 17.99
C GLU A 311 10.72 -10.99 17.88
N TRP A 312 10.48 -11.68 16.74
CA TRP A 312 9.20 -12.33 16.48
C TRP A 312 8.89 -13.51 17.39
N CYS A 313 9.92 -14.32 17.73
CA CYS A 313 9.72 -15.60 18.42
C CYS A 313 9.24 -15.46 19.87
N GLU A 314 9.52 -14.33 20.51
CA GLU A 314 9.21 -14.10 21.91
C GLU A 314 7.88 -13.37 22.15
N ASN A 315 7.27 -12.83 21.09
CA ASN A 315 6.19 -11.85 21.23
C ASN A 315 5.12 -11.98 20.13
N GLU A 316 4.22 -12.93 20.28
CA GLU A 316 3.20 -13.31 19.28
C GLU A 316 2.37 -12.11 18.74
N TYR A 317 1.98 -11.17 19.60
CA TYR A 317 1.17 -10.02 19.21
C TYR A 317 1.99 -8.74 19.03
N CYS A 318 3.28 -8.77 19.30
CA CYS A 318 4.14 -7.61 19.22
C CYS A 318 4.27 -7.14 17.76
N VAL A 319 4.01 -5.85 17.53
CA VAL A 319 4.24 -5.16 16.25
C VAL A 319 5.38 -4.14 16.36
N GLY A 320 6.17 -4.25 17.43
CA GLY A 320 7.39 -3.50 17.64
C GLY A 320 7.23 -2.18 18.34
N THR A 321 8.29 -1.37 18.23
CA THR A 321 8.35 -0.05 18.87
C THR A 321 7.65 0.98 17.97
N PRO A 322 6.82 1.88 18.54
CA PRO A 322 6.27 3.01 17.82
C PRO A 322 7.35 3.84 17.12
N SER A 323 7.06 4.27 15.90
CA SER A 323 7.94 5.12 15.11
C SER A 323 8.17 6.47 15.81
N PHE A 324 9.34 7.06 15.65
CA PHE A 324 9.70 8.35 16.25
C PHE A 324 8.71 9.50 15.96
N PHE A 325 7.94 9.39 14.89
CA PHE A 325 6.99 10.43 14.45
C PHE A 325 5.58 10.26 14.99
N VAL A 326 5.35 9.27 15.86
CA VAL A 326 4.01 8.96 16.39
C VAL A 326 4.03 8.78 17.91
N ASP A 327 2.98 9.28 18.55
CA ASP A 327 2.67 8.98 19.94
C ASP A 327 1.48 8.02 19.96
N VAL A 328 1.66 6.87 20.58
CA VAL A 328 0.63 5.83 20.70
C VAL A 328 0.10 5.81 22.12
N THR A 329 -1.22 5.86 22.24
CA THR A 329 -1.93 5.68 23.53
C THR A 329 -3.00 4.60 23.38
N ILE A 330 -3.32 3.95 24.49
CA ILE A 330 -4.39 2.95 24.54
C ILE A 330 -5.55 3.53 25.31
N LYS A 331 -6.75 3.47 24.74
CA LYS A 331 -7.95 4.01 25.39
C LYS A 331 -9.01 2.95 25.61
N ASP A 332 -9.73 3.10 26.70
CA ASP A 332 -10.89 2.25 26.97
C ASP A 332 -11.96 2.41 25.87
N LEU A 333 -12.58 1.31 25.49
CA LEU A 333 -13.55 1.27 24.38
C LEU A 333 -14.83 2.07 24.64
N HIS A 334 -15.18 2.32 25.90
CA HIS A 334 -16.43 2.97 26.28
C HIS A 334 -16.21 4.36 26.87
N SER A 335 -15.30 4.46 27.84
CA SER A 335 -15.02 5.72 28.53
C SER A 335 -14.05 6.64 27.78
N HIS A 336 -13.30 6.10 26.82
CA HIS A 336 -12.23 6.79 26.09
C HIS A 336 -11.09 7.33 26.98
N MET A 337 -11.04 6.89 28.23
CA MET A 337 -9.93 7.22 29.14
C MET A 337 -8.68 6.44 28.76
N GLU A 338 -7.53 7.05 28.98
CA GLU A 338 -6.24 6.39 28.75
C GLU A 338 -6.06 5.23 29.73
N LEU A 339 -5.64 4.09 29.22
CA LEU A 339 -5.38 2.87 29.96
C LEU A 339 -3.89 2.76 30.33
N LYS A 340 -3.61 2.00 31.40
CA LYS A 340 -2.24 1.69 31.81
C LYS A 340 -1.61 0.64 30.91
N GLU A 341 -0.28 0.47 31.04
CA GLU A 341 0.43 -0.62 30.39
C GLU A 341 -0.25 -1.97 30.65
N ARG A 342 -0.30 -2.82 29.60
CA ARG A 342 -0.91 -4.16 29.57
C ARG A 342 -2.44 -4.20 29.65
N GLU A 343 -3.10 -3.06 29.79
CA GLU A 343 -4.55 -3.00 29.67
C GLU A 343 -4.94 -2.91 28.19
N ILE A 344 -5.89 -3.77 27.78
CA ILE A 344 -6.32 -3.91 26.40
C ILE A 344 -7.39 -2.90 26.06
N GLY A 345 -7.16 -2.11 25.02
CA GLY A 345 -8.10 -1.09 24.57
C GLY A 345 -7.90 -0.70 23.12
N HIS A 346 -8.53 0.38 22.71
CA HIS A 346 -8.44 0.98 21.41
C HIS A 346 -7.09 1.67 21.21
N ILE A 347 -6.36 1.28 20.19
CA ILE A 347 -5.10 1.94 19.83
C ILE A 347 -5.43 3.30 19.23
N THR A 348 -4.89 4.36 19.81
CA THR A 348 -5.00 5.72 19.30
C THR A 348 -3.63 6.31 19.01
N VAL A 349 -3.54 7.16 18.00
CA VAL A 349 -2.25 7.65 17.47
C VAL A 349 -2.32 9.15 17.23
N LYS A 350 -1.35 9.88 17.78
CA LYS A 350 -1.01 11.24 17.36
C LYS A 350 0.17 11.18 16.41
N SER A 351 0.08 11.83 15.26
CA SER A 351 1.14 11.82 14.26
C SER A 351 1.17 13.12 13.46
N ASN A 352 2.35 13.63 13.22
CA ASN A 352 2.55 14.71 12.25
C ASN A 352 2.36 14.24 10.80
N HIS A 353 2.36 12.92 10.58
CA HIS A 353 2.14 12.27 9.28
C HIS A 353 0.70 11.79 9.10
N LYS A 354 -0.23 12.22 9.98
CA LYS A 354 -1.64 11.89 9.85
C LYS A 354 -2.24 12.51 8.57
N PHE A 355 -3.26 11.85 8.06
CA PHE A 355 -4.05 12.32 6.92
C PHE A 355 -4.70 13.69 7.20
N LYS A 356 -5.16 14.35 6.15
CA LYS A 356 -5.83 15.66 6.25
C LYS A 356 -7.35 15.54 6.34
N GLY A 357 -7.90 14.35 6.18
CA GLY A 357 -9.31 14.02 6.17
C GLY A 357 -9.64 13.01 5.07
N TYR A 358 -10.92 12.74 4.90
CA TYR A 358 -11.45 11.94 3.80
C TYR A 358 -12.01 12.85 2.71
N SER A 359 -11.96 12.41 1.45
CA SER A 359 -12.42 13.20 0.30
C SER A 359 -13.90 13.60 0.38
N ASN A 360 -14.73 12.78 1.04
CA ASN A 360 -16.18 12.96 1.14
C ASN A 360 -16.63 13.74 2.40
N HIS A 361 -15.71 14.18 3.24
CA HIS A 361 -16.03 14.85 4.50
C HIS A 361 -15.21 16.12 4.69
N THR A 362 -15.83 17.14 5.27
CA THR A 362 -15.13 18.32 5.78
C THR A 362 -13.95 17.90 6.65
N ALA A 363 -12.79 18.49 6.41
CA ALA A 363 -11.54 18.16 7.10
C ALA A 363 -11.75 18.11 8.61
N ILE A 364 -11.59 16.93 9.20
CA ILE A 364 -11.64 16.76 10.64
C ILE A 364 -10.22 16.94 11.13
N ALA A 365 -9.95 18.08 11.74
CA ALA A 365 -8.70 18.31 12.49
C ALA A 365 -8.75 17.54 13.82
N LEU A 366 -8.57 16.22 13.75
CA LEU A 366 -8.38 15.41 14.96
C LEU A 366 -6.92 15.51 15.38
N ASP A 367 -6.65 15.91 16.61
CA ASP A 367 -5.30 15.84 17.17
C ASP A 367 -4.84 14.40 17.29
N GLU A 368 -5.77 13.48 17.51
CA GLU A 368 -5.56 12.06 17.73
C GLU A 368 -6.49 11.24 16.84
N VAL A 369 -5.99 10.16 16.26
CA VAL A 369 -6.74 9.28 15.36
C VAL A 369 -6.96 7.93 16.02
N TYR A 370 -8.21 7.50 16.10
CA TYR A 370 -8.60 6.16 16.50
C TYR A 370 -8.35 5.18 15.33
N THR A 371 -7.46 4.22 15.53
CA THR A 371 -7.05 3.30 14.44
C THR A 371 -8.12 2.29 14.04
N GLY A 372 -9.08 2.02 14.93
CA GLY A 372 -10.01 0.90 14.78
C GLY A 372 -9.40 -0.45 15.18
N ASP A 373 -8.21 -0.43 15.75
CA ASP A 373 -7.49 -1.64 16.17
C ASP A 373 -7.47 -1.78 17.69
N LEU A 374 -7.47 -3.03 18.15
CA LEU A 374 -7.39 -3.43 19.56
C LEU A 374 -5.95 -3.83 19.90
N GLY A 375 -5.47 -3.38 21.06
CA GLY A 375 -4.12 -3.75 21.49
C GLY A 375 -3.77 -3.17 22.86
N TYR A 376 -2.49 -3.25 23.23
CA TYR A 376 -1.95 -2.69 24.48
C TYR A 376 -0.48 -2.30 24.31
N LEU A 377 0.03 -1.47 25.20
CA LEU A 377 1.46 -1.14 25.33
C LEU A 377 2.08 -1.95 26.47
N LYS A 378 3.33 -2.38 26.26
CA LYS A 378 4.15 -3.04 27.28
C LYS A 378 5.62 -2.80 26.97
N ASP A 379 6.38 -2.34 27.96
CA ASP A 379 7.82 -2.11 27.84
C ASP A 379 8.18 -1.28 26.57
N SER A 380 7.43 -0.20 26.33
CA SER A 380 7.53 0.68 25.15
C SER A 380 7.27 0.01 23.80
N LYS A 381 6.78 -1.22 23.77
CA LYS A 381 6.37 -1.94 22.56
C LYS A 381 4.87 -1.98 22.43
N LEU A 382 4.39 -1.95 21.18
CA LEU A 382 2.97 -2.07 20.85
C LEU A 382 2.63 -3.52 20.54
N TYR A 383 1.53 -3.97 21.13
CA TYR A 383 0.95 -5.30 20.92
C TYR A 383 -0.41 -5.15 20.27
N LEU A 384 -0.56 -5.73 19.09
CA LEU A 384 -1.73 -5.62 18.22
C LEU A 384 -2.54 -6.91 18.21
N PHE A 385 -3.78 -6.85 18.64
CA PHE A 385 -4.71 -7.99 18.54
C PHE A 385 -5.37 -8.09 17.15
N GLY A 386 -5.66 -6.97 16.52
CA GLY A 386 -6.29 -6.84 15.21
C GLY A 386 -7.38 -5.79 15.21
N ARG A 387 -8.21 -5.78 14.17
CA ARG A 387 -9.37 -4.88 14.11
C ARG A 387 -10.32 -5.17 15.25
N ILE A 388 -10.88 -4.13 15.86
CA ILE A 388 -11.91 -4.28 16.90
C ILE A 388 -13.08 -5.14 16.39
N SER A 389 -13.45 -4.98 15.12
CA SER A 389 -14.46 -5.81 14.45
C SER A 389 -14.11 -7.29 14.32
N ASP A 390 -12.81 -7.63 14.39
CA ASP A 390 -12.28 -8.98 14.27
C ASP A 390 -11.96 -9.63 15.64
N CYS A 391 -12.37 -8.98 16.73
CA CYS A 391 -12.13 -9.40 18.09
C CYS A 391 -13.46 -9.54 18.84
N LEU A 392 -13.69 -10.65 19.51
CA LEU A 392 -14.89 -10.85 20.34
C LEU A 392 -14.47 -11.04 21.81
N LYS A 393 -15.07 -10.24 22.69
CA LYS A 393 -14.90 -10.40 24.14
C LYS A 393 -15.93 -11.40 24.67
N TYR A 394 -15.47 -12.37 25.44
CA TYR A 394 -16.30 -13.34 26.10
C TYR A 394 -15.86 -13.51 27.55
N GLY A 395 -16.63 -12.99 28.50
CA GLY A 395 -16.19 -12.83 29.87
C GLY A 395 -14.99 -11.88 29.96
N ASP A 396 -13.93 -12.32 30.60
CA ASP A 396 -12.66 -11.58 30.71
C ASP A 396 -11.66 -11.91 29.60
N SER A 397 -12.01 -12.81 28.69
CA SER A 397 -11.13 -13.29 27.63
C SER A 397 -11.51 -12.70 26.28
N TRP A 398 -10.52 -12.60 25.39
CA TRP A 398 -10.71 -12.21 24.01
C TRP A 398 -10.52 -13.42 23.08
N LEU A 399 -11.39 -13.57 22.10
CA LEU A 399 -11.19 -14.48 20.96
C LEU A 399 -10.89 -13.62 19.73
N LEU A 400 -9.77 -13.89 19.08
CA LEU A 400 -9.26 -13.10 17.99
C LEU A 400 -9.31 -13.88 16.67
N LYS A 401 -9.71 -13.24 15.60
CA LYS A 401 -9.68 -13.82 14.25
C LYS A 401 -8.32 -14.38 13.90
N ARG A 402 -7.25 -13.63 14.20
CA ARG A 402 -5.87 -14.04 13.92
C ARG A 402 -5.46 -15.35 14.61
N ASP A 403 -5.96 -15.62 15.83
CA ASP A 403 -5.62 -16.84 16.57
C ASP A 403 -6.29 -18.05 15.93
N ILE A 404 -7.54 -17.89 15.48
CA ILE A 404 -8.24 -18.92 14.72
C ILE A 404 -7.48 -19.18 13.40
N GLU A 405 -7.13 -18.15 12.65
CA GLU A 405 -6.38 -18.26 11.40
C GLU A 405 -5.00 -18.93 11.61
N CYS A 406 -4.30 -18.56 12.68
CA CYS A 406 -3.02 -19.17 13.04
C CYS A 406 -3.17 -20.67 13.28
N LYS A 407 -4.07 -21.10 14.18
CA LYS A 407 -4.27 -22.50 14.52
C LYS A 407 -4.79 -23.34 13.35
N LEU A 408 -5.64 -22.77 12.51
CA LEU A 408 -6.06 -23.44 11.28
C LEU A 408 -4.90 -23.59 10.30
N SER A 409 -4.06 -22.56 10.13
CA SER A 409 -2.90 -22.60 9.22
C SER A 409 -1.83 -23.61 9.64
N GLU A 410 -1.64 -23.83 10.95
CA GLU A 410 -0.74 -24.86 11.50
C GLU A 410 -1.23 -26.30 11.18
N GLY A 411 -2.52 -26.50 11.23
CA GLY A 411 -3.14 -27.83 11.19
C GLY A 411 -3.88 -28.18 9.91
N PHE A 412 -4.13 -27.23 9.02
CA PHE A 412 -4.98 -27.43 7.86
C PHE A 412 -4.35 -26.80 6.60
N SER A 413 -4.24 -27.56 5.53
CA SER A 413 -3.54 -27.17 4.30
C SER A 413 -4.48 -26.71 3.19
N GLU A 414 -5.78 -26.90 3.35
CA GLU A 414 -6.77 -26.51 2.35
C GLU A 414 -7.16 -25.04 2.54
N LYS A 415 -7.81 -24.46 1.53
CA LYS A 415 -8.27 -23.09 1.55
C LYS A 415 -9.38 -22.90 2.61
N PHE A 416 -9.25 -21.86 3.41
CA PHE A 416 -10.28 -21.44 4.36
C PHE A 416 -10.31 -19.90 4.48
N GLN A 417 -11.44 -19.40 4.98
CA GLN A 417 -11.58 -17.99 5.34
C GLN A 417 -12.25 -17.88 6.72
N VAL A 418 -11.81 -16.93 7.53
CA VAL A 418 -12.44 -16.63 8.82
C VAL A 418 -13.13 -15.27 8.71
N LEU A 419 -14.42 -15.23 9.00
CA LEU A 419 -15.23 -14.01 9.02
C LEU A 419 -15.82 -13.78 10.41
N VAL A 420 -15.98 -12.51 10.77
CA VAL A 420 -16.73 -12.11 11.99
C VAL A 420 -18.02 -11.44 11.56
N ARG A 421 -19.13 -11.93 12.05
CA ARG A 421 -20.45 -11.36 11.79
C ARG A 421 -21.39 -11.67 12.96
N ASP A 422 -22.23 -10.71 13.33
CA ASP A 422 -23.28 -10.88 14.34
C ASP A 422 -22.77 -11.47 15.67
N GLY A 423 -21.59 -11.03 16.12
CA GLY A 423 -20.95 -11.50 17.35
C GLY A 423 -20.46 -12.97 17.30
N ARG A 424 -20.18 -13.49 16.12
CA ARG A 424 -19.66 -14.86 15.91
C ARG A 424 -18.56 -14.89 14.88
N PHE A 425 -17.72 -15.93 15.00
CA PHE A 425 -16.75 -16.31 13.97
C PHE A 425 -17.35 -17.37 13.04
N TYR A 426 -17.18 -17.16 11.75
CA TYR A 426 -17.54 -18.13 10.71
C TYR A 426 -16.27 -18.63 10.03
N ILE A 427 -16.01 -19.93 10.11
CA ILE A 427 -14.96 -20.59 9.35
C ILE A 427 -15.61 -21.10 8.05
N ILE A 428 -15.23 -20.52 6.94
CA ILE A 428 -15.75 -20.83 5.61
C ILE A 428 -14.82 -21.87 4.97
N LEU A 429 -15.38 -22.95 4.48
CA LEU A 429 -14.69 -24.06 3.84
C LEU A 429 -15.37 -24.44 2.52
N GLU A 430 -14.61 -25.01 1.57
CA GLU A 430 -15.18 -25.57 0.34
C GLU A 430 -15.69 -26.99 0.53
N ARG A 431 -15.23 -27.70 1.56
CA ARG A 431 -15.69 -29.02 1.96
C ARG A 431 -15.58 -29.25 3.46
N HIS A 432 -16.36 -30.19 3.94
CA HIS A 432 -16.35 -30.58 5.35
C HIS A 432 -14.99 -31.15 5.78
N SER A 433 -14.54 -30.79 6.99
CA SER A 433 -13.29 -31.27 7.56
C SER A 433 -13.41 -31.58 9.05
N SER A 434 -13.37 -32.85 9.39
CA SER A 434 -13.30 -33.32 10.79
C SER A 434 -12.03 -32.82 11.51
N ARG A 435 -10.98 -32.51 10.75
CA ARG A 435 -9.74 -31.94 11.31
C ARG A 435 -9.95 -30.55 11.87
N ILE A 436 -10.74 -29.73 11.18
CA ILE A 436 -11.09 -28.38 11.67
C ILE A 436 -11.96 -28.47 12.91
N GLU A 437 -12.94 -29.36 12.92
CA GLU A 437 -13.77 -29.60 14.11
C GLU A 437 -12.92 -29.96 15.32
N LYS A 438 -11.92 -30.85 15.13
CA LYS A 438 -10.98 -31.23 16.17
C LYS A 438 -10.13 -30.04 16.64
N ILE A 439 -9.62 -29.19 15.73
CA ILE A 439 -8.87 -28.00 16.11
C ILE A 439 -9.73 -27.06 16.96
N ILE A 440 -11.00 -26.87 16.59
CA ILE A 440 -11.93 -26.02 17.36
C ILE A 440 -12.14 -26.63 18.76
N GLU A 441 -12.36 -27.92 18.86
CA GLU A 441 -12.56 -28.61 20.13
C GLU A 441 -11.33 -28.52 21.03
N ASP A 442 -10.15 -28.78 20.48
CA ASP A 442 -8.89 -28.85 21.24
C ASP A 442 -8.38 -27.48 21.67
N LYS A 443 -8.55 -26.44 20.82
CA LYS A 443 -7.93 -25.11 21.00
C LYS A 443 -8.90 -24.02 21.40
N PHE A 444 -10.17 -24.15 21.08
CA PHE A 444 -11.18 -23.11 21.27
C PHE A 444 -12.44 -23.62 21.98
N SER A 445 -12.33 -24.68 22.78
CA SER A 445 -13.46 -25.28 23.50
C SER A 445 -14.28 -24.26 24.30
N SER A 446 -13.63 -23.35 25.01
CA SER A 446 -14.27 -22.28 25.79
C SER A 446 -15.08 -21.27 24.94
N PHE A 447 -14.77 -21.17 23.65
CA PHE A 447 -15.37 -20.24 22.70
C PHE A 447 -16.23 -20.96 21.62
N LYS A 448 -16.42 -22.28 21.73
CA LYS A 448 -17.07 -23.10 20.71
C LYS A 448 -18.43 -22.55 20.26
N GLN A 449 -19.20 -21.98 21.16
CA GLN A 449 -20.49 -21.34 20.88
C GLN A 449 -20.40 -20.08 20.01
N LEU A 450 -19.22 -19.46 19.95
CA LEU A 450 -18.95 -18.29 19.12
C LEU A 450 -18.41 -18.64 17.73
N ILE A 451 -18.10 -19.93 17.47
CA ILE A 451 -17.49 -20.39 16.23
C ILE A 451 -18.49 -21.26 15.46
N GLN A 452 -18.70 -20.98 14.19
CA GLN A 452 -19.53 -21.76 13.27
C GLN A 452 -18.74 -22.11 12.01
N ILE A 453 -18.93 -23.36 11.52
CA ILE A 453 -18.37 -23.80 10.24
C ILE A 453 -19.45 -23.63 9.17
N LYS A 454 -19.12 -23.03 8.04
CA LYS A 454 -19.97 -22.94 6.85
C LYS A 454 -19.26 -23.53 5.64
N ILE A 455 -19.99 -24.32 4.86
CA ILE A 455 -19.49 -24.90 3.62
C ILE A 455 -20.06 -24.12 2.44
N VAL A 456 -19.20 -23.73 1.51
CA VAL A 456 -19.55 -23.00 0.29
C VAL A 456 -19.01 -23.75 -0.93
N GLN A 457 -19.52 -23.45 -2.13
CA GLN A 457 -19.02 -24.09 -3.35
C GLN A 457 -17.63 -23.61 -3.72
N GLU A 458 -17.32 -22.35 -3.46
CA GLU A 458 -16.04 -21.72 -3.74
C GLU A 458 -15.78 -20.59 -2.74
N ILE A 459 -14.54 -20.50 -2.24
CA ILE A 459 -14.09 -19.38 -1.42
C ILE A 459 -13.49 -18.32 -2.34
N ASN A 460 -14.19 -17.20 -2.48
CA ASN A 460 -13.66 -16.02 -3.15
C ASN A 460 -12.73 -15.28 -2.18
N GLU A 461 -11.46 -15.16 -2.52
CA GLU A 461 -10.49 -14.33 -1.80
C GLU A 461 -10.79 -12.85 -2.13
N THR A 462 -11.80 -12.28 -1.51
CA THR A 462 -11.90 -10.82 -1.43
C THR A 462 -10.94 -10.34 -0.35
N ASN A 463 -10.04 -9.46 -0.75
CA ASN A 463 -9.01 -8.81 0.08
C ASN A 463 -9.51 -8.24 1.41
#